data_dd2f0e3ee7cc23df4a4a3ccfd246800b
#
_entry.id   dd2f0e3ee7cc23df4a4a3ccfd246800b
#
_cell.length_a   1.000
_cell.length_b   1.000
_cell.length_c   1.000
_cell.angle_alpha   90.00
_cell.angle_beta   90.00
_cell.angle_gamma   90.00
#
_symmetry.space_group_name_H-M   'P 1'
#
loop_
_entity.id
_entity.type
_entity.pdbx_description
1 polymer ?
#
loop_
_entity_poly.entity_id
_entity_poly.type
_entity_poly.pdbx_seq_one_letter_code
_entity_poly.pdbx_strand_id
1 'polypeptide(L)'
;RKSTDELSSIFKHKILDDDTLRAIEEIEPQLYEFLSLVTYRDNIRNPYGIFKEIRKYAHANGNYIDKEGNILNTQWIEQGINEEAKKIFRYIPKNPDEFVINIVDHISLLTPEKGESLRDAMGRFSATHSIDARDRWKHIMVNVQQQSADMESVDNVAANMIRPSKTGLSDNKSTGNDVDTMLGLFSPYRFKRAE
;
A
#
# COMPACT_ATOMS: atom_id res chain seq x y z
N ARG A 1 -7.13 12.56 -24.66
CA ARG A 1 -6.94 12.46 -23.19
C ARG A 1 -6.93 13.86 -22.62
N LYS A 2 -7.79 14.16 -21.65
CA LYS A 2 -7.73 15.43 -20.92
C LYS A 2 -6.77 15.29 -19.74
N SER A 3 -6.00 16.36 -19.46
CA SER A 3 -5.11 16.37 -18.30
C SER A 3 -5.89 16.48 -16.99
N THR A 4 -5.25 16.15 -15.88
CA THR A 4 -5.82 16.29 -14.53
C THR A 4 -6.23 17.73 -14.24
N ASP A 5 -5.48 18.72 -14.79
CA ASP A 5 -5.75 20.14 -14.62
C ASP A 5 -6.97 20.57 -15.43
N GLU A 6 -7.16 20.04 -16.66
CA GLU A 6 -8.36 20.26 -17.45
C GLU A 6 -9.60 19.70 -16.77
N LEU A 7 -9.53 18.47 -16.21
CA LEU A 7 -10.61 17.88 -15.43
C LEU A 7 -10.91 18.70 -14.17
N SER A 8 -9.88 19.16 -13.46
CA SER A 8 -10.03 19.99 -12.26
C SER A 8 -10.66 21.35 -12.59
N SER A 9 -10.27 21.99 -13.70
CA SER A 9 -10.87 23.25 -14.15
C SER A 9 -12.32 23.08 -14.60
N ILE A 10 -12.64 21.97 -15.25
CA ILE A 10 -13.99 21.58 -15.66
C ILE A 10 -14.90 21.44 -14.43
N PHE A 11 -14.42 20.79 -13.36
CA PHE A 11 -15.19 20.70 -12.12
C PHE A 11 -15.46 22.06 -11.47
N LYS A 12 -14.52 23.00 -11.54
CA LYS A 12 -14.71 24.37 -11.04
C LYS A 12 -15.75 25.14 -11.84
N HIS A 13 -15.84 24.91 -13.15
CA HIS A 13 -16.74 25.63 -14.06
C HIS A 13 -18.03 24.88 -14.42
N LYS A 14 -18.24 23.67 -13.88
CA LYS A 14 -19.43 22.80 -14.12
C LYS A 14 -19.73 22.53 -15.60
N ILE A 15 -18.72 22.49 -16.46
CA ILE A 15 -18.91 22.28 -17.90
C ILE A 15 -18.10 21.06 -18.33
N LEU A 16 -18.74 19.89 -18.28
CA LEU A 16 -18.27 18.72 -19.03
C LEU A 16 -18.92 18.78 -20.41
N ASP A 17 -18.13 18.66 -21.47
CA ASP A 17 -18.70 18.46 -22.79
C ASP A 17 -19.40 17.10 -22.91
N ASP A 18 -20.36 17.02 -23.82
CA ASP A 18 -21.21 15.83 -23.99
C ASP A 18 -20.41 14.55 -24.29
N ASP A 19 -19.28 14.66 -24.98
CA ASP A 19 -18.42 13.53 -25.29
C ASP A 19 -17.71 13.01 -24.04
N THR A 20 -17.29 13.92 -23.16
CA THR A 20 -16.70 13.56 -21.86
C THR A 20 -17.74 12.94 -20.94
N LEU A 21 -18.97 13.46 -20.92
CA LEU A 21 -20.07 12.86 -20.14
C LEU A 21 -20.39 11.45 -20.61
N ARG A 22 -20.54 11.24 -21.91
CA ARG A 22 -20.76 9.88 -22.46
C ARG A 22 -19.62 8.92 -22.10
N ALA A 23 -18.37 9.36 -22.22
CA ALA A 23 -17.23 8.53 -21.85
C ALA A 23 -17.21 8.16 -20.35
N ILE A 24 -17.70 9.04 -19.48
CA ILE A 24 -17.87 8.74 -18.05
C ILE A 24 -19.00 7.71 -17.85
N GLU A 25 -20.15 7.94 -18.47
CA GLU A 25 -21.31 7.03 -18.39
C GLU A 25 -20.97 5.61 -18.88
N GLU A 26 -20.16 5.49 -19.94
CA GLU A 26 -19.71 4.19 -20.45
C GLU A 26 -18.78 3.43 -19.47
N ILE A 27 -17.98 4.16 -18.69
CA ILE A 27 -17.01 3.57 -17.75
C ILE A 27 -17.65 3.35 -16.37
N GLU A 28 -18.69 4.09 -16.03
CA GLU A 28 -19.31 4.10 -14.70
C GLU A 28 -19.65 2.71 -14.17
N PRO A 29 -20.28 1.79 -14.92
CA PRO A 29 -20.57 0.45 -14.43
C PRO A 29 -19.31 -0.33 -14.03
N GLN A 30 -18.25 -0.25 -14.83
CA GLN A 30 -16.96 -0.90 -14.56
C GLN A 30 -16.28 -0.28 -13.34
N LEU A 31 -16.41 1.03 -13.18
CA LEU A 31 -15.87 1.73 -12.00
C LEU A 31 -16.59 1.29 -10.73
N TYR A 32 -17.91 1.16 -10.72
CA TYR A 32 -18.67 0.67 -9.57
C TYR A 32 -18.32 -0.77 -9.23
N GLU A 33 -18.17 -1.65 -10.22
CA GLU A 33 -17.71 -3.01 -10.00
C GLU A 33 -16.34 -3.02 -9.34
N PHE A 34 -15.37 -2.26 -9.87
CA PHE A 34 -14.03 -2.12 -9.29
C PHE A 34 -14.09 -1.57 -7.85
N LEU A 35 -14.85 -0.49 -7.62
CA LEU A 35 -14.95 0.14 -6.30
C LEU A 35 -15.57 -0.78 -5.25
N SER A 36 -16.44 -1.71 -5.66
CA SER A 36 -17.00 -2.72 -4.75
C SER A 36 -15.94 -3.65 -4.16
N LEU A 37 -14.80 -3.81 -4.84
CA LEU A 37 -13.66 -4.60 -4.39
C LEU A 37 -12.67 -3.79 -3.52
N VAL A 38 -12.84 -2.45 -3.45
CA VAL A 38 -11.92 -1.57 -2.74
C VAL A 38 -12.44 -1.25 -1.36
N THR A 39 -11.62 -1.50 -0.35
CA THR A 39 -11.86 -1.02 1.02
C THR A 39 -10.90 0.13 1.32
N TYR A 40 -11.43 1.34 1.48
CA TYR A 40 -10.65 2.52 1.80
C TYR A 40 -10.64 2.80 3.31
N ARG A 41 -9.47 3.20 3.84
CA ARG A 41 -9.27 3.62 5.24
C ARG A 41 -8.34 4.84 5.28
N ASP A 42 -8.86 5.97 5.71
CA ASP A 42 -8.15 7.26 5.74
C ASP A 42 -7.71 7.72 7.13
N ASN A 43 -8.20 7.07 8.17
CA ASN A 43 -8.04 7.50 9.57
C ASN A 43 -7.08 6.65 10.39
N ILE A 44 -6.41 5.66 9.79
CA ILE A 44 -5.50 4.75 10.48
C ILE A 44 -4.08 5.03 10.02
N ARG A 45 -3.27 5.63 10.90
CA ARG A 45 -1.86 5.95 10.61
C ARG A 45 -0.87 5.19 11.51
N ASN A 46 -1.34 4.56 12.57
CA ASN A 46 -0.50 3.76 13.43
C ASN A 46 -0.14 2.44 12.74
N PRO A 47 1.14 2.03 12.68
CA PRO A 47 1.59 0.80 12.05
C PRO A 47 0.83 -0.45 12.49
N TYR A 48 0.64 -0.60 13.79
CA TYR A 48 -0.11 -1.72 14.34
C TYR A 48 -1.60 -1.68 14.00
N GLY A 49 -2.20 -0.47 13.94
CA GLY A 49 -3.58 -0.27 13.53
C GLY A 49 -3.83 -0.72 12.09
N ILE A 50 -2.92 -0.33 11.17
CA ILE A 50 -2.98 -0.78 9.78
C ILE A 50 -2.85 -2.31 9.70
N PHE A 51 -1.86 -2.87 10.38
CA PHE A 51 -1.66 -4.32 10.43
C PHE A 51 -2.87 -5.07 11.00
N LYS A 52 -3.54 -4.49 12.02
CA LYS A 52 -4.76 -5.05 12.61
C LYS A 52 -5.90 -5.14 11.59
N GLU A 53 -6.10 -4.12 10.76
CA GLU A 53 -7.12 -4.15 9.71
C GLU A 53 -6.79 -5.21 8.63
N ILE A 54 -5.54 -5.28 8.19
CA ILE A 54 -5.07 -6.31 7.25
C ILE A 54 -5.32 -7.71 7.84
N ARG A 55 -4.96 -7.92 9.10
CA ARG A 55 -5.18 -9.18 9.82
C ARG A 55 -6.66 -9.53 9.93
N LYS A 56 -7.50 -8.54 10.26
CA LYS A 56 -8.95 -8.72 10.35
C LYS A 56 -9.55 -9.20 9.03
N TYR A 57 -9.10 -8.62 7.92
CA TYR A 57 -9.50 -9.07 6.59
C TYR A 57 -9.07 -10.52 6.34
N ALA A 58 -7.80 -10.85 6.63
CA ALA A 58 -7.28 -12.20 6.47
C ALA A 58 -8.07 -13.23 7.30
N HIS A 59 -8.41 -12.91 8.57
CA HIS A 59 -9.21 -13.79 9.42
C HIS A 59 -10.64 -14.02 8.88
N ALA A 60 -11.25 -12.98 8.31
CA ALA A 60 -12.59 -13.10 7.71
C ALA A 60 -12.59 -13.94 6.44
N ASN A 61 -11.50 -13.89 5.66
CA ASN A 61 -11.42 -14.47 4.31
C ASN A 61 -10.50 -15.70 4.21
N GLY A 62 -10.09 -16.29 5.32
CA GLY A 62 -9.27 -17.49 5.33
C GLY A 62 -9.39 -18.30 6.60
N ASN A 63 -8.73 -19.45 6.59
CA ASN A 63 -8.68 -20.37 7.70
C ASN A 63 -7.23 -20.64 8.08
N TYR A 64 -6.98 -20.80 9.38
CA TYR A 64 -5.72 -21.29 9.90
C TYR A 64 -5.85 -22.78 10.13
N ILE A 65 -4.84 -23.54 9.78
CA ILE A 65 -4.81 -24.98 10.00
C ILE A 65 -3.57 -25.37 10.80
N ASP A 66 -3.72 -26.44 11.58
CA ASP A 66 -2.62 -27.10 12.27
C ASP A 66 -1.84 -28.06 11.33
N LYS A 67 -0.86 -28.77 11.87
CA LYS A 67 -0.05 -29.75 11.14
C LYS A 67 -0.85 -30.96 10.67
N GLU A 68 -1.91 -31.29 11.38
CA GLU A 68 -2.83 -32.39 11.11
C GLU A 68 -3.90 -32.00 10.08
N GLY A 69 -3.99 -30.72 9.72
CA GLY A 69 -4.98 -30.21 8.75
C GLY A 69 -6.30 -29.76 9.37
N ASN A 70 -6.41 -29.71 10.70
CA ASN A 70 -7.63 -29.25 11.36
C ASN A 70 -7.72 -27.73 11.30
N ILE A 71 -8.94 -27.21 11.07
CA ILE A 71 -9.22 -25.77 11.08
C ILE A 71 -9.20 -25.27 12.53
N LEU A 72 -8.37 -24.26 12.79
CA LEU A 72 -8.27 -23.59 14.08
C LEU A 72 -9.31 -22.47 14.21
N ASN A 73 -9.82 -22.26 15.40
CA ASN A 73 -10.77 -21.17 15.67
C ASN A 73 -10.06 -19.81 15.68
N THR A 74 -10.44 -18.91 14.74
CA THR A 74 -9.82 -17.60 14.58
C THR A 74 -10.08 -16.65 15.76
N GLN A 75 -11.17 -16.82 16.52
CA GLN A 75 -11.45 -15.97 17.68
C GLN A 75 -10.34 -16.05 18.73
N TRP A 76 -9.71 -17.21 18.88
CA TRP A 76 -8.60 -17.42 19.81
C TRP A 76 -7.30 -16.77 19.32
N ILE A 77 -7.12 -16.69 18.01
CA ILE A 77 -5.92 -16.10 17.37
C ILE A 77 -5.90 -14.59 17.54
N GLU A 78 -7.08 -13.95 17.53
CA GLU A 78 -7.21 -12.50 17.73
C GLU A 78 -6.80 -12.04 19.13
N GLN A 79 -6.92 -12.88 20.13
CA GLN A 79 -6.60 -12.58 21.53
C GLN A 79 -5.09 -12.69 21.87
N GLY A 80 -4.27 -13.13 20.91
CA GLY A 80 -2.81 -12.88 20.89
C GLY A 80 -1.92 -13.72 21.82
N ILE A 81 -2.45 -14.53 22.72
CA ILE A 81 -1.63 -15.25 23.73
C ILE A 81 -2.14 -16.69 23.87
N ASN A 82 -2.25 -17.40 22.78
CA ASN A 82 -2.88 -18.68 22.87
C ASN A 82 -1.93 -19.80 22.47
N GLU A 83 -1.92 -20.86 23.27
CA GLU A 83 -1.32 -22.16 22.90
C GLU A 83 -1.83 -22.62 21.53
N GLU A 84 -3.03 -22.21 21.13
CA GLU A 84 -3.60 -22.47 19.80
C GLU A 84 -2.94 -21.68 18.69
N ALA A 85 -2.51 -20.43 18.93
CA ALA A 85 -1.75 -19.66 17.96
C ALA A 85 -0.41 -20.33 17.61
N LYS A 86 0.18 -21.08 18.57
CA LYS A 86 1.39 -21.86 18.36
C LYS A 86 1.16 -23.10 17.48
N LYS A 87 -0.08 -23.55 17.34
CA LYS A 87 -0.44 -24.71 16.51
C LYS A 87 -0.61 -24.32 15.04
N ILE A 88 -0.65 -23.03 14.71
CA ILE A 88 -0.81 -22.59 13.33
C ILE A 88 0.34 -23.12 12.50
N PHE A 89 0.00 -23.96 11.53
CA PHE A 89 0.94 -24.47 10.54
C PHE A 89 0.92 -23.60 9.28
N ARG A 90 -0.27 -23.27 8.76
CA ARG A 90 -0.43 -22.38 7.60
C ARG A 90 -1.79 -21.72 7.56
N TYR A 91 -1.88 -20.67 6.75
CA TYR A 91 -3.11 -20.00 6.34
C TYR A 91 -3.58 -20.51 4.98
N ILE A 92 -4.90 -20.68 4.82
CA ILE A 92 -5.53 -21.05 3.56
C ILE A 92 -6.62 -20.01 3.26
N PRO A 93 -6.54 -19.24 2.16
CA PRO A 93 -7.61 -18.34 1.76
C PRO A 93 -8.87 -19.14 1.43
N LYS A 94 -10.05 -18.60 1.72
CA LYS A 94 -11.35 -19.20 1.33
C LYS A 94 -11.52 -19.21 -0.18
N ASN A 95 -11.03 -18.16 -0.85
CA ASN A 95 -10.98 -18.08 -2.30
C ASN A 95 -9.52 -18.08 -2.75
N PRO A 96 -8.99 -19.19 -3.30
CA PRO A 96 -7.60 -19.28 -3.71
C PRO A 96 -7.27 -18.45 -4.97
N ASP A 97 -8.29 -18.04 -5.72
CA ASP A 97 -8.14 -17.24 -6.94
C ASP A 97 -8.21 -15.72 -6.68
N GLU A 98 -8.39 -15.32 -5.41
CA GLU A 98 -8.44 -13.92 -5.00
C GLU A 98 -7.05 -13.40 -4.65
N PHE A 99 -6.66 -12.31 -5.29
CA PHE A 99 -5.45 -11.55 -4.94
C PHE A 99 -5.81 -10.38 -4.03
N VAL A 100 -5.26 -10.38 -2.82
CA VAL A 100 -5.44 -9.28 -1.86
C VAL A 100 -4.26 -8.33 -1.96
N ILE A 101 -4.54 -7.09 -2.38
CA ILE A 101 -3.54 -6.04 -2.51
C ILE A 101 -3.80 -4.99 -1.42
N ASN A 102 -2.82 -4.78 -0.55
CA ASN A 102 -2.86 -3.74 0.47
C ASN A 102 -1.94 -2.60 0.05
N ILE A 103 -2.48 -1.42 -0.16
CA ILE A 103 -1.73 -0.23 -0.55
C ILE A 103 -1.68 0.73 0.64
N VAL A 104 -0.46 1.10 1.05
CA VAL A 104 -0.23 2.10 2.10
C VAL A 104 0.38 3.34 1.46
N ASP A 105 -0.42 4.38 1.26
CA ASP A 105 -0.04 5.64 0.61
C ASP A 105 -0.10 6.79 1.63
N HIS A 106 1.07 7.24 2.10
CA HIS A 106 2.41 6.68 1.99
C HIS A 106 3.00 6.48 3.38
N ILE A 107 3.99 5.59 3.50
CA ILE A 107 4.52 5.16 4.80
C ILE A 107 5.23 6.28 5.59
N SER A 108 5.61 7.38 4.96
CA SER A 108 6.12 8.58 5.67
C SER A 108 5.04 9.34 6.46
N LEU A 109 3.76 8.99 6.32
CA LEU A 109 2.65 9.52 7.13
C LEU A 109 2.30 8.63 8.33
N LEU A 110 3.03 7.57 8.56
CA LEU A 110 2.83 6.72 9.74
C LEU A 110 3.02 7.55 11.02
N THR A 111 2.17 7.29 12.00
CA THR A 111 2.29 7.88 13.33
C THR A 111 3.11 6.94 14.21
N PRO A 112 4.32 7.35 14.64
CA PRO A 112 5.14 6.56 15.56
C PRO A 112 4.46 6.33 16.91
N GLU A 113 4.83 5.27 17.58
CA GLU A 113 4.45 5.06 18.98
C GLU A 113 5.22 6.00 19.92
N LYS A 114 4.77 6.09 21.17
CA LYS A 114 5.43 6.94 22.16
C LYS A 114 6.89 6.53 22.34
N GLY A 115 7.80 7.47 22.06
CA GLY A 115 9.24 7.24 22.16
C GLY A 115 9.89 6.62 20.92
N GLU A 116 9.14 6.37 19.89
CA GLU A 116 9.62 5.85 18.60
C GLU A 116 9.82 6.98 17.59
N SER A 117 10.84 6.91 16.77
CA SER A 117 11.00 7.83 15.63
C SER A 117 10.15 7.38 14.43
N LEU A 118 9.85 8.31 13.51
CA LEU A 118 9.18 7.97 12.25
C LEU A 118 9.98 6.91 11.47
N ARG A 119 11.30 7.05 11.45
CA ARG A 119 12.21 6.10 10.81
C ARG A 119 12.04 4.69 11.37
N ASP A 120 11.95 4.55 12.69
CA ASP A 120 11.79 3.24 13.34
C ASP A 120 10.41 2.67 13.08
N ALA A 121 9.36 3.50 13.11
CA ALA A 121 7.99 3.10 12.77
C ALA A 121 7.89 2.58 11.33
N MET A 122 8.49 3.28 10.38
CA MET A 122 8.56 2.85 8.98
C MET A 122 9.33 1.54 8.83
N GLY A 123 10.49 1.42 9.48
CA GLY A 123 11.30 0.20 9.47
C GLY A 123 10.54 -0.98 10.06
N ARG A 124 9.90 -0.81 11.21
CA ARG A 124 9.08 -1.84 11.84
C ARG A 124 7.89 -2.24 10.96
N PHE A 125 7.22 -1.27 10.36
CA PHE A 125 6.10 -1.55 9.45
C PHE A 125 6.56 -2.38 8.24
N SER A 126 7.65 -1.97 7.60
CA SER A 126 8.22 -2.67 6.44
C SER A 126 8.74 -4.06 6.80
N ALA A 127 9.66 -4.14 7.76
CA ALA A 127 10.38 -5.37 8.10
C ALA A 127 9.53 -6.41 8.88
N THR A 128 8.42 -5.98 9.50
CA THR A 128 7.59 -6.89 10.31
C THR A 128 6.18 -7.03 9.72
N HIS A 129 5.43 -5.93 9.69
CA HIS A 129 3.99 -6.01 9.37
C HIS A 129 3.74 -6.33 7.89
N SER A 130 4.51 -5.73 6.97
CA SER A 130 4.38 -6.02 5.54
C SER A 130 4.85 -7.44 5.23
N ILE A 131 5.97 -7.87 5.82
CA ILE A 131 6.49 -9.22 5.64
C ILE A 131 5.52 -10.26 6.23
N ASP A 132 4.99 -10.02 7.43
CA ASP A 132 3.99 -10.91 8.03
C ASP A 132 2.73 -11.06 7.15
N ALA A 133 2.23 -9.97 6.57
CA ALA A 133 1.08 -10.00 5.68
C ALA A 133 1.36 -10.81 4.40
N ARG A 134 2.54 -10.63 3.82
CA ARG A 134 3.00 -11.38 2.65
C ARG A 134 3.18 -12.87 2.97
N ASP A 135 3.93 -13.17 4.01
CA ASP A 135 4.38 -14.54 4.26
C ASP A 135 3.29 -15.41 4.88
N ARG A 136 2.50 -14.84 5.80
CA ARG A 136 1.43 -15.57 6.50
C ARG A 136 0.17 -15.67 5.67
N TRP A 137 -0.29 -14.55 5.07
CA TRP A 137 -1.59 -14.49 4.40
C TRP A 137 -1.51 -14.45 2.88
N LYS A 138 -0.30 -14.40 2.31
CA LYS A 138 -0.06 -14.32 0.87
C LYS A 138 -0.65 -13.05 0.24
N HIS A 139 -0.74 -11.98 1.04
CA HIS A 139 -1.16 -10.67 0.55
C HIS A 139 -0.02 -9.98 -0.21
N ILE A 140 -0.38 -9.22 -1.22
CA ILE A 140 0.53 -8.30 -1.91
C ILE A 140 0.56 -7.00 -1.11
N MET A 141 1.74 -6.57 -0.66
CA MET A 141 1.93 -5.33 0.07
C MET A 141 2.57 -4.28 -0.84
N VAL A 142 1.91 -3.15 -1.03
CA VAL A 142 2.42 -2.00 -1.79
C VAL A 142 2.63 -0.84 -0.82
N ASN A 143 3.87 -0.59 -0.46
CA ASN A 143 4.26 0.52 0.40
C ASN A 143 4.75 1.67 -0.47
N VAL A 144 3.98 2.75 -0.54
CA VAL A 144 4.40 3.97 -1.24
C VAL A 144 5.35 4.76 -0.34
N GLN A 145 6.46 5.19 -0.89
CA GLN A 145 7.44 6.04 -0.19
C GLN A 145 7.97 7.12 -1.13
N GLN A 146 8.11 8.32 -0.61
CA GLN A 146 8.63 9.45 -1.38
C GLN A 146 10.15 9.40 -1.52
N GLN A 147 10.65 10.01 -2.58
CA GLN A 147 12.08 10.33 -2.69
C GLN A 147 12.41 11.54 -1.81
N SER A 148 13.64 11.59 -1.30
CA SER A 148 14.16 12.74 -0.58
C SER A 148 14.21 13.96 -1.50
N ALA A 149 13.90 15.13 -0.96
CA ALA A 149 14.02 16.41 -1.67
C ALA A 149 15.47 16.65 -2.17
N ASP A 150 16.47 16.11 -1.50
CA ASP A 150 17.87 16.21 -1.94
C ASP A 150 18.11 15.61 -3.33
N MET A 151 17.28 14.64 -3.74
CA MET A 151 17.36 14.05 -5.08
C MET A 151 16.97 15.06 -6.19
N GLU A 152 16.24 16.11 -5.82
CA GLU A 152 15.82 17.20 -6.72
C GLU A 152 16.71 18.44 -6.60
N SER A 153 17.85 18.34 -5.91
CA SER A 153 18.82 19.44 -5.80
C SER A 153 19.33 19.87 -7.17
N VAL A 154 19.75 21.12 -7.27
CA VAL A 154 20.28 21.72 -8.52
C VAL A 154 21.44 20.87 -9.07
N ASP A 155 22.31 20.40 -8.21
CA ASP A 155 23.46 19.58 -8.59
C ASP A 155 23.03 18.22 -9.16
N ASN A 156 22.07 17.55 -8.54
CA ASN A 156 21.54 16.28 -9.02
C ASN A 156 20.77 16.44 -10.34
N VAL A 157 20.03 17.55 -10.49
CA VAL A 157 19.35 17.88 -11.74
C VAL A 157 20.37 18.15 -12.86
N ALA A 158 21.42 18.91 -12.57
CA ALA A 158 22.50 19.18 -13.52
C ALA A 158 23.26 17.90 -13.91
N ALA A 159 23.52 17.01 -12.96
CA ALA A 159 24.19 15.73 -13.18
C ALA A 159 23.27 14.65 -13.79
N ASN A 160 21.99 14.95 -14.05
CA ASN A 160 20.98 13.99 -14.50
C ASN A 160 20.74 12.81 -13.54
N MET A 161 20.97 13.02 -12.24
CA MET A 161 20.83 12.02 -11.17
C MET A 161 19.48 12.13 -10.43
N ILE A 162 18.41 12.39 -11.17
CA ILE A 162 17.06 12.66 -10.65
C ILE A 162 16.11 11.46 -10.71
N ARG A 163 16.56 10.34 -11.26
CA ARG A 163 15.73 9.13 -11.34
C ARG A 163 15.57 8.50 -9.96
N PRO A 164 14.36 8.02 -9.62
CA PRO A 164 14.13 7.33 -8.38
C PRO A 164 15.13 6.20 -8.15
N SER A 165 15.62 6.12 -6.92
CA SER A 165 16.59 5.11 -6.54
C SER A 165 16.36 4.69 -5.07
N LYS A 166 16.87 3.51 -4.72
CA LYS A 166 16.83 3.03 -3.32
C LYS A 166 17.57 3.98 -2.37
N THR A 167 18.70 4.54 -2.80
CA THR A 167 19.47 5.49 -1.98
C THR A 167 18.79 6.85 -1.82
N GLY A 168 17.87 7.18 -2.72
CA GLY A 168 17.09 8.41 -2.70
C GLY A 168 15.81 8.34 -1.86
N LEU A 169 15.47 7.20 -1.29
CA LEU A 169 14.28 7.11 -0.42
C LEU A 169 14.38 8.09 0.76
N SER A 170 13.29 8.83 1.03
CA SER A 170 13.20 9.72 2.18
C SER A 170 13.02 8.94 3.48
N ASP A 171 13.32 9.59 4.60
CA ASP A 171 13.08 9.15 5.97
C ASP A 171 13.75 7.82 6.36
N ASN A 172 13.47 6.74 5.66
CA ASN A 172 14.06 5.44 5.94
C ASN A 172 14.47 4.69 4.66
N LYS A 173 15.78 4.65 4.39
CA LYS A 173 16.34 3.95 3.22
C LYS A 173 16.36 2.42 3.39
N SER A 174 16.29 1.93 4.63
CA SER A 174 16.34 0.47 4.89
C SER A 174 15.06 -0.24 4.44
N THR A 175 13.93 0.45 4.32
CA THR A 175 12.67 -0.12 3.80
C THR A 175 12.83 -0.74 2.41
N GLY A 176 13.74 -0.20 1.59
CA GLY A 176 14.09 -0.77 0.29
C GLY A 176 14.83 -2.11 0.36
N ASN A 177 15.23 -2.60 1.56
CA ASN A 177 15.80 -3.94 1.73
C ASN A 177 14.73 -5.01 1.96
N ASP A 178 13.54 -4.59 2.38
CA ASP A 178 12.46 -5.48 2.83
C ASP A 178 11.50 -5.84 1.70
N VAL A 179 11.69 -5.25 0.50
CA VAL A 179 10.79 -5.43 -0.65
C VAL A 179 11.37 -6.40 -1.67
N ASP A 180 10.49 -7.19 -2.28
CA ASP A 180 10.85 -8.11 -3.37
C ASP A 180 11.03 -7.35 -4.69
N THR A 181 10.26 -6.26 -4.88
CA THR A 181 10.30 -5.42 -6.09
C THR A 181 10.15 -3.96 -5.71
N MET A 182 10.95 -3.09 -6.33
CA MET A 182 10.84 -1.65 -6.18
C MET A 182 10.54 -1.01 -7.53
N LEU A 183 9.45 -0.21 -7.57
CA LEU A 183 9.06 0.55 -8.75
C LEU A 183 9.32 2.03 -8.50
N GLY A 184 10.08 2.67 -9.36
CA GLY A 184 10.31 4.11 -9.33
C GLY A 184 9.39 4.83 -10.31
N LEU A 185 8.55 5.76 -9.81
CA LEU A 185 7.75 6.64 -10.64
C LEU A 185 8.54 7.92 -10.90
N PHE A 186 8.72 8.27 -12.16
CA PHE A 186 9.45 9.44 -12.61
C PHE A 186 8.63 10.25 -13.61
N SER A 187 8.51 11.56 -13.36
CA SER A 187 7.86 12.48 -14.29
C SER A 187 8.92 13.38 -14.96
N PRO A 188 9.31 13.12 -16.21
CA PRO A 188 10.31 13.93 -16.90
C PRO A 188 9.85 15.36 -17.11
N TYR A 189 8.55 15.60 -17.28
CA TYR A 189 7.98 16.94 -17.46
C TYR A 189 8.24 17.88 -16.28
N ARG A 190 8.27 17.35 -15.05
CA ARG A 190 8.58 18.13 -13.83
C ARG A 190 9.97 18.79 -13.94
N PHE A 191 10.90 18.15 -14.61
CA PHE A 191 12.28 18.59 -14.76
C PHE A 191 12.57 19.21 -16.13
N LYS A 192 11.51 19.52 -16.93
CA LYS A 192 11.64 20.05 -18.31
C LYS A 192 12.56 19.20 -19.19
N ARG A 193 12.56 17.88 -18.98
CA ARG A 193 13.30 16.92 -19.80
C ARG A 193 12.37 16.35 -20.86
N ALA A 194 12.82 16.35 -22.10
CA ALA A 194 12.20 15.56 -23.17
C ALA A 194 12.54 14.07 -22.95
N GLU A 195 11.61 13.19 -23.28
CA GLU A 195 11.88 11.74 -23.34
C GLU A 195 12.85 11.39 -24.45
#